data_e91fa8c973f291be1dc805ef3910f1d0
#
_entry.id   e91fa8c973f291be1dc805ef3910f1d0
#
_cell.length_a   1.000
_cell.length_b   1.000
_cell.length_c   1.000
_cell.angle_alpha   90.00
_cell.angle_beta   90.00
_cell.angle_gamma   90.00
#
_symmetry.space_group_name_H-M   'P 1'
#
loop_
_entity.id
_entity.type
_entity.pdbx_description
1 polymer ?
#
loop_
_entity_poly.entity_id
_entity_poly.type
_entity_poly.pdbx_seq_one_letter_code
_entity_poly.pdbx_strand_id
1 'polypeptide(L)'
;DMWESAQCTEPANVGGVYMIGTEKELHWFASEVNGGNTAISGKLLNDIKLTTDNWYPIGRSGHAYAGTFDGNGKHITNLKITSTKDETGFFGLIAGGGKVKSLNLSGTVTVTGDVSQTGGIAGAMEDVEKASSITDCSFSGSVSGNIQVGGIVGCVGLHNNVERCSNTAAVSGKELIGGIAGANSYGNIRYCRNT
;
A
#
# COMPACT_ATOMS: atom_id res chain seq x y z
N ASP A 1 -8.20 0.76 -14.89
CA ASP A 1 -8.27 1.77 -13.83
C ASP A 1 -6.96 2.52 -13.77
N MET A 2 -6.96 3.71 -14.32
CA MET A 2 -5.77 4.60 -14.38
C MET A 2 -6.20 6.03 -14.15
N TRP A 3 -5.28 6.83 -13.61
CA TRP A 3 -5.47 8.27 -13.52
C TRP A 3 -5.39 8.88 -14.92
N GLU A 4 -6.26 9.82 -15.21
CA GLU A 4 -6.19 10.57 -16.46
C GLU A 4 -4.98 11.51 -16.47
N SER A 5 -4.43 11.83 -17.64
CA SER A 5 -3.23 12.67 -17.75
C SER A 5 -3.39 14.04 -17.06
N ALA A 6 -4.59 14.61 -17.09
CA ALA A 6 -4.89 15.87 -16.41
C ALA A 6 -4.82 15.77 -14.88
N GLN A 7 -4.88 14.55 -14.31
CA GLN A 7 -4.79 14.28 -12.89
C GLN A 7 -3.36 13.92 -12.44
N CYS A 8 -2.41 13.91 -13.37
CA CYS A 8 -1.03 13.50 -13.15
C CYS A 8 -0.05 14.62 -13.44
N THR A 9 0.95 14.76 -12.58
CA THR A 9 2.09 15.66 -12.77
C THR A 9 3.36 14.92 -12.44
N GLU A 10 4.33 14.90 -13.34
CA GLU A 10 5.62 14.27 -13.07
C GLU A 10 6.37 15.04 -11.97
N PRO A 11 6.73 14.38 -10.87
CA PRO A 11 7.53 15.01 -9.82
C PRO A 11 8.99 15.16 -10.23
N ALA A 12 9.70 16.09 -9.58
CA ALA A 12 11.13 16.23 -9.76
C ALA A 12 11.85 14.94 -9.34
N ASN A 13 12.83 14.53 -10.14
CA ASN A 13 13.71 13.40 -9.82
C ASN A 13 15.05 13.95 -9.32
N VAL A 14 15.40 13.61 -8.10
CA VAL A 14 16.64 14.04 -7.47
C VAL A 14 17.44 12.81 -7.06
N GLY A 15 18.55 12.55 -7.76
CA GLY A 15 19.40 11.40 -7.48
C GLY A 15 18.70 10.04 -7.63
N GLY A 16 17.73 9.94 -8.54
CA GLY A 16 16.97 8.71 -8.78
C GLY A 16 15.73 8.54 -7.90
N VAL A 17 15.38 9.55 -7.11
CA VAL A 17 14.19 9.55 -6.24
C VAL A 17 13.21 10.61 -6.70
N TYR A 18 11.97 10.21 -6.98
CA TYR A 18 10.90 11.15 -7.30
C TYR A 18 10.39 11.83 -6.04
N MET A 19 10.45 13.16 -6.02
CA MET A 19 10.08 13.98 -4.87
C MET A 19 8.61 14.38 -4.97
N ILE A 20 7.76 13.72 -4.21
CA ILE A 20 6.31 13.79 -4.31
C ILE A 20 5.76 14.76 -3.27
N GLY A 21 5.23 15.91 -3.72
CA GLY A 21 4.69 16.93 -2.84
C GLY A 21 3.20 17.18 -3.01
N THR A 22 2.56 16.62 -4.05
CA THR A 22 1.15 16.86 -4.37
C THR A 22 0.42 15.58 -4.73
N GLU A 23 -0.92 15.63 -4.66
CA GLU A 23 -1.77 14.50 -5.09
C GLU A 23 -1.54 14.15 -6.56
N LYS A 24 -1.41 15.14 -7.44
CA LYS A 24 -1.16 14.89 -8.86
C LYS A 24 0.17 14.19 -9.12
N GLU A 25 1.20 14.54 -8.35
CA GLU A 25 2.49 13.86 -8.41
C GLU A 25 2.40 12.43 -7.89
N LEU A 26 1.60 12.20 -6.86
CA LEU A 26 1.33 10.86 -6.36
C LEU A 26 0.56 10.00 -7.38
N HIS A 27 -0.41 10.58 -8.07
CA HIS A 27 -1.13 9.91 -9.17
C HIS A 27 -0.17 9.52 -10.31
N TRP A 28 0.74 10.42 -10.67
CA TRP A 28 1.75 10.15 -11.69
C TRP A 28 2.62 8.95 -11.30
N PHE A 29 3.10 8.94 -10.05
CA PHE A 29 3.94 7.86 -9.52
C PHE A 29 3.20 6.51 -9.57
N ALA A 30 1.96 6.47 -9.12
CA ALA A 30 1.13 5.26 -9.18
C ALA A 30 0.92 4.78 -10.62
N SER A 31 0.66 5.71 -11.55
CA SER A 31 0.45 5.38 -12.96
C SER A 31 1.69 4.83 -13.63
N GLU A 32 2.87 5.37 -13.31
CA GLU A 32 4.15 4.86 -13.80
C GLU A 32 4.40 3.42 -13.35
N VAL A 33 4.21 3.13 -12.07
CA VAL A 33 4.37 1.78 -11.55
C VAL A 33 3.39 0.82 -12.22
N ASN A 34 2.14 1.20 -12.30
CA ASN A 34 1.08 0.37 -12.89
C ASN A 34 1.23 0.21 -14.41
N GLY A 35 1.93 1.12 -15.05
CA GLY A 35 2.30 1.03 -16.47
C GLY A 35 3.52 0.16 -16.75
N GLY A 36 4.21 -0.33 -15.72
CA GLY A 36 5.35 -1.23 -15.87
C GLY A 36 6.69 -0.71 -15.33
N ASN A 37 6.76 0.57 -14.94
CA ASN A 37 7.96 1.15 -14.34
C ASN A 37 7.98 0.87 -12.83
N THR A 38 8.11 -0.40 -12.48
CA THR A 38 7.82 -0.93 -11.15
C THR A 38 8.85 -0.65 -10.08
N ALA A 39 10.09 -0.31 -10.47
CA ALA A 39 11.21 -0.16 -9.55
C ALA A 39 11.55 1.31 -9.23
N ILE A 40 10.73 2.25 -9.64
CA ILE A 40 10.96 3.67 -9.32
C ILE A 40 10.80 3.92 -7.82
N SER A 41 11.61 4.83 -7.30
CA SER A 41 11.58 5.24 -5.90
C SER A 41 10.99 6.62 -5.73
N GLY A 42 10.23 6.80 -4.66
CA GLY A 42 9.60 8.08 -4.35
C GLY A 42 9.77 8.44 -2.88
N LYS A 43 9.69 9.75 -2.61
CA LYS A 43 9.74 10.30 -1.25
C LYS A 43 8.70 11.40 -1.11
N LEU A 44 7.91 11.35 -0.06
CA LEU A 44 6.95 12.41 0.24
C LEU A 44 7.65 13.66 0.80
N LEU A 45 7.29 14.82 0.27
CA LEU A 45 7.76 16.11 0.75
C LEU A 45 6.79 16.76 1.75
N ASN A 46 5.51 16.46 1.63
CA ASN A 46 4.43 17.08 2.40
C ASN A 46 3.39 16.04 2.80
N ASP A 47 2.57 16.39 3.78
CA ASP A 47 1.30 15.72 3.98
C ASP A 47 0.41 15.93 2.75
N ILE A 48 -0.34 14.91 2.36
CA ILE A 48 -1.23 14.96 1.20
C ILE A 48 -2.63 14.52 1.61
N LYS A 49 -3.60 15.40 1.42
CA LYS A 49 -5.02 15.05 1.55
C LYS A 49 -5.56 14.65 0.19
N LEU A 50 -6.01 13.41 0.05
CA LEU A 50 -6.59 12.94 -1.21
C LEU A 50 -7.99 13.52 -1.41
N THR A 51 -8.29 13.92 -2.62
CA THR A 51 -9.58 14.51 -3.02
C THR A 51 -10.34 13.67 -4.04
N THR A 52 -9.71 12.61 -4.55
CA THR A 52 -10.33 11.72 -5.52
C THR A 52 -11.34 10.79 -4.87
N ASP A 53 -12.40 10.45 -5.59
CA ASP A 53 -13.47 9.58 -5.10
C ASP A 53 -13.00 8.13 -4.91
N ASN A 54 -11.98 7.71 -5.64
CA ASN A 54 -11.42 6.37 -5.53
C ASN A 54 -9.93 6.39 -5.80
N TRP A 55 -9.16 5.69 -4.96
CA TRP A 55 -7.73 5.48 -5.15
C TRP A 55 -7.49 4.20 -5.95
N TYR A 56 -6.59 4.26 -6.93
CA TYR A 56 -6.12 3.08 -7.64
C TYR A 56 -4.82 2.59 -7.01
N PRO A 57 -4.79 1.36 -6.46
CA PRO A 57 -3.61 0.82 -5.77
C PRO A 57 -2.33 0.90 -6.60
N ILE A 58 -1.23 1.19 -5.94
CA ILE A 58 0.11 1.17 -6.54
C ILE A 58 0.59 -0.27 -6.58
N GLY A 59 0.88 -0.78 -7.77
CA GLY A 59 1.30 -2.17 -7.97
C GLY A 59 0.12 -3.13 -8.09
N ARG A 60 0.28 -4.10 -8.97
CA ARG A 60 -0.74 -5.11 -9.27
C ARG A 60 -0.08 -6.36 -9.84
N SER A 61 -0.85 -7.41 -10.03
CA SER A 61 -0.37 -8.62 -10.69
C SER A 61 0.26 -8.29 -12.05
N GLY A 62 1.47 -8.76 -12.29
CA GLY A 62 2.28 -8.43 -13.45
C GLY A 62 3.07 -7.12 -13.34
N HIS A 63 2.71 -6.22 -12.44
CA HIS A 63 3.38 -4.94 -12.19
C HIS A 63 3.51 -4.67 -10.70
N ALA A 64 4.01 -5.64 -9.94
CA ALA A 64 4.20 -5.50 -8.50
C ALA A 64 5.23 -4.41 -8.19
N TYR A 65 4.96 -3.61 -7.16
CA TYR A 65 5.89 -2.55 -6.77
C TYR A 65 7.19 -3.11 -6.21
N ALA A 66 8.30 -2.72 -6.79
CA ALA A 66 9.64 -3.21 -6.45
C ALA A 66 10.64 -2.09 -6.12
N GLY A 67 10.21 -0.85 -6.00
CA GLY A 67 11.04 0.29 -5.63
C GLY A 67 11.03 0.56 -4.13
N THR A 68 11.55 1.73 -3.74
CA THR A 68 11.48 2.24 -2.36
C THR A 68 10.56 3.44 -2.29
N PHE A 69 9.48 3.33 -1.52
CA PHE A 69 8.57 4.42 -1.23
C PHE A 69 8.82 4.90 0.20
N ASP A 70 9.37 6.10 0.33
CA ASP A 70 9.66 6.72 1.61
C ASP A 70 8.57 7.75 1.95
N GLY A 71 7.73 7.43 2.93
CA GLY A 71 6.72 8.35 3.43
C GLY A 71 7.29 9.54 4.20
N ASN A 72 8.58 9.49 4.57
CA ASN A 72 9.27 10.59 5.24
C ASN A 72 8.55 11.08 6.51
N GLY A 73 7.82 10.21 7.19
CA GLY A 73 7.01 10.54 8.35
C GLY A 73 5.74 11.33 8.04
N LYS A 74 5.44 11.57 6.79
CA LYS A 74 4.27 12.35 6.37
C LYS A 74 2.99 11.52 6.41
N HIS A 75 1.87 12.23 6.32
CA HIS A 75 0.53 11.66 6.35
C HIS A 75 -0.14 11.80 4.98
N ILE A 76 -0.69 10.70 4.50
CA ILE A 76 -1.67 10.72 3.41
C ILE A 76 -3.03 10.44 4.04
N THR A 77 -3.96 11.36 3.90
CA THR A 77 -5.27 11.31 4.53
C THR A 77 -6.40 11.25 3.50
N ASN A 78 -7.59 10.90 3.97
CA ASN A 78 -8.80 10.82 3.16
C ASN A 78 -8.68 9.76 2.04
N LEU A 79 -7.96 8.68 2.30
CA LEU A 79 -7.90 7.54 1.38
C LEU A 79 -9.28 6.92 1.25
N LYS A 80 -9.72 6.68 0.02
CA LYS A 80 -10.94 5.96 -0.29
C LYS A 80 -10.65 4.92 -1.35
N ILE A 81 -10.85 3.67 -1.01
CA ILE A 81 -10.76 2.56 -1.97
C ILE A 81 -12.07 1.79 -1.90
N THR A 82 -12.72 1.66 -3.05
CA THR A 82 -13.83 0.74 -3.28
C THR A 82 -13.43 -0.19 -4.42
N SER A 83 -13.37 -1.48 -4.17
CA SER A 83 -12.86 -2.45 -5.13
C SER A 83 -13.59 -3.78 -5.04
N THR A 84 -13.53 -4.54 -6.12
CA THR A 84 -13.96 -5.94 -6.20
C THR A 84 -12.83 -6.85 -6.66
N LYS A 85 -11.58 -6.41 -6.48
CA LYS A 85 -10.38 -7.11 -6.96
C LYS A 85 -9.58 -7.66 -5.79
N ASP A 86 -8.85 -8.73 -6.07
CA ASP A 86 -7.79 -9.23 -5.18
C ASP A 86 -6.68 -8.17 -5.02
N GLU A 87 -5.88 -8.32 -3.98
CA GLU A 87 -4.69 -7.52 -3.76
C GLU A 87 -4.98 -6.01 -3.72
N THR A 88 -5.80 -5.60 -2.77
CA THR A 88 -6.25 -4.22 -2.63
C THR A 88 -5.72 -3.58 -1.35
N GLY A 89 -5.15 -2.39 -1.48
CA GLY A 89 -4.66 -1.51 -0.45
C GLY A 89 -4.15 -0.23 -1.08
N PHE A 90 -3.49 0.63 -0.33
CA PHE A 90 -2.81 1.79 -0.94
C PHE A 90 -1.78 1.31 -1.97
N PHE A 91 -1.00 0.27 -1.61
CA PHE A 91 -0.31 -0.60 -2.56
C PHE A 91 -1.15 -1.85 -2.78
N GLY A 92 -1.32 -2.29 -4.02
CA GLY A 92 -2.00 -3.55 -4.30
C GLY A 92 -1.10 -4.74 -4.03
N LEU A 93 0.02 -4.80 -4.74
CA LEU A 93 1.00 -5.88 -4.66
C LEU A 93 2.40 -5.31 -4.57
N ILE A 94 3.17 -5.79 -3.60
CA ILE A 94 4.59 -5.47 -3.39
C ILE A 94 5.38 -6.76 -3.57
N ALA A 95 6.46 -6.72 -4.36
CA ALA A 95 7.31 -7.87 -4.59
C ALA A 95 8.71 -7.43 -5.06
N GLY A 96 9.62 -8.38 -5.23
CA GLY A 96 10.92 -8.13 -5.85
C GLY A 96 11.82 -7.15 -5.08
N GLY A 97 11.71 -7.13 -3.75
CA GLY A 97 12.48 -6.24 -2.91
C GLY A 97 11.87 -4.86 -2.72
N GLY A 98 10.59 -4.68 -3.05
CA GLY A 98 9.87 -3.43 -2.81
C GLY A 98 9.88 -3.05 -1.32
N LYS A 99 10.07 -1.76 -1.04
CA LYS A 99 10.14 -1.23 0.33
C LYS A 99 9.18 -0.06 0.48
N VAL A 100 8.37 -0.13 1.53
CA VAL A 100 7.50 0.97 1.95
C VAL A 100 7.85 1.30 3.38
N LYS A 101 8.21 2.55 3.64
CA LYS A 101 8.67 2.96 4.96
C LYS A 101 8.15 4.33 5.38
N SER A 102 8.01 4.50 6.68
CA SER A 102 7.70 5.80 7.33
C SER A 102 6.49 6.51 6.73
N LEU A 103 5.45 5.75 6.39
CA LEU A 103 4.22 6.25 5.80
C LEU A 103 3.06 6.13 6.77
N ASN A 104 2.36 7.23 7.00
CA ASN A 104 1.15 7.25 7.81
C ASN A 104 -0.07 7.44 6.91
N LEU A 105 -0.95 6.46 6.87
CA LEU A 105 -2.17 6.50 6.07
C LEU A 105 -3.42 6.52 6.93
N SER A 106 -4.43 7.23 6.46
CA SER A 106 -5.77 7.16 7.05
C SER A 106 -6.86 7.20 5.99
N GLY A 107 -7.94 6.48 6.23
CA GLY A 107 -9.08 6.45 5.35
C GLY A 107 -9.87 5.16 5.40
N THR A 108 -10.49 4.82 4.29
CA THR A 108 -11.41 3.69 4.18
C THR A 108 -11.03 2.81 2.99
N VAL A 109 -10.84 1.53 3.26
CA VAL A 109 -10.66 0.50 2.23
C VAL A 109 -11.84 -0.45 2.31
N THR A 110 -12.63 -0.52 1.25
CA THR A 110 -13.83 -1.36 1.16
C THR A 110 -13.72 -2.26 -0.06
N VAL A 111 -13.61 -3.56 0.18
CA VAL A 111 -13.53 -4.56 -0.88
C VAL A 111 -14.69 -5.53 -0.73
N THR A 112 -15.44 -5.73 -1.81
CA THR A 112 -16.60 -6.62 -1.86
C THR A 112 -16.39 -7.72 -2.89
N GLY A 113 -17.15 -8.81 -2.76
CA GLY A 113 -17.05 -9.96 -3.64
C GLY A 113 -16.19 -11.08 -3.05
N ASP A 114 -16.09 -12.16 -3.79
CA ASP A 114 -15.33 -13.35 -3.37
C ASP A 114 -13.86 -13.23 -3.77
N VAL A 115 -13.18 -12.30 -3.12
CA VAL A 115 -11.80 -11.92 -3.41
C VAL A 115 -10.95 -11.94 -2.14
N SER A 116 -9.63 -11.95 -2.31
CA SER A 116 -8.66 -12.11 -1.23
C SER A 116 -7.63 -10.99 -1.20
N GLN A 117 -7.02 -10.82 -0.02
CA GLN A 117 -5.85 -9.98 0.19
C GLN A 117 -6.16 -8.48 0.15
N THR A 118 -6.71 -8.03 1.26
CA THR A 118 -7.04 -6.62 1.50
C THR A 118 -6.27 -6.11 2.70
N GLY A 119 -5.61 -4.98 2.54
CA GLY A 119 -4.91 -4.30 3.64
C GLY A 119 -4.98 -2.79 3.52
N GLY A 120 -4.70 -2.09 4.59
CA GLY A 120 -4.65 -0.63 4.57
C GLY A 120 -3.44 -0.11 3.79
N ILE A 121 -2.25 -0.62 4.09
CA ILE A 121 -1.01 -0.25 3.40
C ILE A 121 -0.86 -1.07 2.11
N ALA A 122 -1.04 -2.38 2.17
CA ALA A 122 -0.87 -3.24 1.00
C ALA A 122 -1.85 -4.41 1.02
N GLY A 123 -2.29 -4.82 -0.17
CA GLY A 123 -3.06 -6.04 -0.33
C GLY A 123 -2.24 -7.27 -0.05
N ALA A 124 -1.09 -7.40 -0.69
CA ALA A 124 -0.20 -8.53 -0.51
C ALA A 124 1.27 -8.18 -0.73
N MET A 125 2.13 -8.99 -0.12
CA MET A 125 3.57 -9.02 -0.36
C MET A 125 3.91 -10.41 -0.87
N GLU A 126 4.44 -10.51 -2.08
CA GLU A 126 4.83 -11.80 -2.66
C GLU A 126 6.31 -12.10 -2.47
N ASP A 127 6.61 -13.39 -2.39
CA ASP A 127 7.99 -13.89 -2.41
C ASP A 127 8.44 -14.04 -3.86
N VAL A 128 9.21 -13.05 -4.34
CA VAL A 128 9.84 -13.09 -5.65
C VAL A 128 11.29 -12.70 -5.48
N GLU A 129 12.18 -13.68 -5.45
CA GLU A 129 13.65 -13.56 -5.43
C GLU A 129 14.24 -12.70 -4.30
N LYS A 130 13.63 -11.57 -3.96
CA LYS A 130 14.12 -10.65 -2.93
C LYS A 130 13.01 -10.33 -1.94
N ALA A 131 13.36 -10.35 -0.66
CA ALA A 131 12.46 -9.95 0.41
C ALA A 131 12.04 -8.48 0.27
N SER A 132 10.74 -8.25 0.36
CA SER A 132 10.14 -6.93 0.44
C SER A 132 9.87 -6.55 1.90
N SER A 133 9.65 -5.27 2.17
CA SER A 133 9.41 -4.81 3.53
C SER A 133 8.40 -3.66 3.61
N ILE A 134 7.64 -3.66 4.70
CA ILE A 134 6.83 -2.53 5.15
C ILE A 134 7.29 -2.21 6.57
N THR A 135 7.87 -1.03 6.77
CA THR A 135 8.48 -0.67 8.05
C THR A 135 8.06 0.74 8.50
N ASP A 136 7.87 0.90 9.81
CA ASP A 136 7.56 2.21 10.40
C ASP A 136 6.34 2.89 9.77
N CYS A 137 5.33 2.11 9.42
CA CYS A 137 4.10 2.59 8.79
C CYS A 137 2.92 2.49 9.76
N SER A 138 1.91 3.32 9.54
CA SER A 138 0.66 3.27 10.30
C SER A 138 -0.56 3.38 9.41
N PHE A 139 -1.67 2.78 9.86
CA PHE A 139 -2.97 2.91 9.23
C PHE A 139 -4.05 3.16 10.26
N SER A 140 -4.94 4.11 9.98
CA SER A 140 -6.13 4.39 10.77
C SER A 140 -7.36 4.55 9.90
N GLY A 141 -8.55 4.32 10.46
CA GLY A 141 -9.82 4.39 9.74
C GLY A 141 -10.50 3.03 9.69
N SER A 142 -10.74 2.49 8.50
CA SER A 142 -11.39 1.17 8.36
C SER A 142 -10.85 0.38 7.16
N VAL A 143 -10.77 -0.93 7.35
CA VAL A 143 -10.44 -1.89 6.29
C VAL A 143 -11.50 -2.98 6.32
N SER A 144 -12.23 -3.15 5.24
CA SER A 144 -13.27 -4.16 5.08
C SER A 144 -13.02 -4.97 3.81
N GLY A 145 -12.98 -6.27 3.93
CA GLY A 145 -12.73 -7.17 2.81
C GLY A 145 -13.45 -8.50 2.98
N ASN A 146 -12.97 -9.53 2.30
CA ASN A 146 -13.57 -10.86 2.36
C ASN A 146 -12.60 -11.86 3.01
N ILE A 147 -11.56 -12.28 2.29
CA ILE A 147 -10.60 -13.29 2.77
C ILE A 147 -9.21 -12.64 2.88
N GLN A 148 -8.45 -12.96 3.93
CA GLN A 148 -7.13 -12.39 4.20
C GLN A 148 -7.18 -10.85 4.28
N VAL A 149 -7.77 -10.36 5.36
CA VAL A 149 -7.96 -8.93 5.60
C VAL A 149 -7.11 -8.49 6.79
N GLY A 150 -6.22 -7.54 6.55
CA GLY A 150 -5.36 -7.00 7.60
C GLY A 150 -5.38 -5.47 7.65
N GLY A 151 -5.17 -4.90 8.83
CA GLY A 151 -5.10 -3.45 8.98
C GLY A 151 -3.91 -2.85 8.23
N ILE A 152 -2.79 -3.56 8.18
CA ILE A 152 -1.59 -3.16 7.45
C ILE A 152 -1.51 -3.90 6.12
N VAL A 153 -1.60 -5.21 6.12
CA VAL A 153 -1.42 -6.03 4.91
C VAL A 153 -2.34 -7.25 4.93
N GLY A 154 -2.91 -7.59 3.76
CA GLY A 154 -3.76 -8.77 3.64
C GLY A 154 -2.99 -10.07 3.81
N CYS A 155 -1.90 -10.24 3.08
CA CYS A 155 -1.04 -11.43 3.16
C CYS A 155 0.43 -11.08 3.08
N VAL A 156 1.21 -11.59 4.04
CA VAL A 156 2.67 -11.49 4.03
C VAL A 156 3.21 -12.80 3.49
N GLY A 157 3.82 -12.76 2.30
CA GLY A 157 4.45 -13.92 1.70
C GLY A 157 5.82 -14.26 2.29
N LEU A 158 6.35 -15.41 1.89
CA LEU A 158 7.61 -15.96 2.37
C LEU A 158 8.75 -14.93 2.34
N HIS A 159 9.53 -14.87 3.41
CA HIS A 159 10.70 -14.00 3.63
C HIS A 159 10.42 -12.50 3.71
N ASN A 160 9.22 -12.03 3.39
CA ASN A 160 8.90 -10.62 3.50
C ASN A 160 8.81 -10.15 4.96
N ASN A 161 9.01 -8.87 5.19
CA ASN A 161 9.11 -8.30 6.53
C ASN A 161 8.09 -7.17 6.74
N VAL A 162 7.37 -7.24 7.85
CA VAL A 162 6.51 -6.15 8.34
C VAL A 162 6.99 -5.82 9.75
N GLU A 163 7.55 -4.64 9.95
CA GLU A 163 8.17 -4.28 11.21
C GLU A 163 7.79 -2.87 11.67
N ARG A 164 7.59 -2.72 12.97
CA ARG A 164 7.31 -1.43 13.62
C ARG A 164 6.15 -0.69 12.95
N CYS A 165 5.11 -1.45 12.61
CA CYS A 165 3.89 -0.90 12.05
C CYS A 165 2.79 -0.86 13.11
N SER A 166 1.88 0.09 13.01
CA SER A 166 0.76 0.22 13.92
C SER A 166 -0.56 0.38 13.18
N ASN A 167 -1.59 -0.32 13.67
CA ASN A 167 -2.94 -0.20 13.15
C ASN A 167 -3.89 0.22 14.26
N THR A 168 -4.68 1.26 13.99
CA THR A 168 -5.80 1.66 14.83
C THR A 168 -7.14 1.58 14.07
N ALA A 169 -7.12 1.12 12.82
CA ALA A 169 -8.31 0.96 12.01
C ALA A 169 -9.16 -0.21 12.48
N ALA A 170 -10.46 -0.08 12.33
CA ALA A 170 -11.38 -1.21 12.43
C ALA A 170 -11.18 -2.13 11.21
N VAL A 171 -10.99 -3.42 11.45
CA VAL A 171 -10.76 -4.42 10.40
C VAL A 171 -11.90 -5.43 10.42
N SER A 172 -12.50 -5.68 9.27
CA SER A 172 -13.59 -6.63 9.14
C SER A 172 -13.51 -7.45 7.85
N GLY A 173 -14.06 -8.65 7.88
CA GLY A 173 -14.09 -9.56 6.73
C GLY A 173 -14.76 -10.87 7.08
N LYS A 174 -14.66 -11.84 6.20
CA LYS A 174 -15.28 -13.15 6.35
C LYS A 174 -14.32 -14.19 6.95
N GLU A 175 -13.11 -14.25 6.42
CA GLU A 175 -12.12 -15.26 6.81
C GLU A 175 -10.71 -14.67 6.89
N LEU A 176 -9.90 -15.15 7.83
CA LEU A 176 -8.51 -14.77 8.02
C LEU A 176 -8.35 -13.25 8.21
N ILE A 177 -8.87 -12.78 9.33
CA ILE A 177 -8.89 -11.36 9.67
C ILE A 177 -7.85 -11.11 10.77
N GLY A 178 -7.01 -10.10 10.58
CA GLY A 178 -6.01 -9.71 11.59
C GLY A 178 -5.83 -8.20 11.67
N GLY A 179 -5.49 -7.72 12.85
CA GLY A 179 -5.23 -6.29 13.06
C GLY A 179 -4.02 -5.78 12.28
N ILE A 180 -3.00 -6.61 12.11
CA ILE A 180 -1.82 -6.28 11.30
C ILE A 180 -1.88 -6.99 9.94
N ALA A 181 -1.98 -8.31 9.93
CA ALA A 181 -2.03 -9.11 8.72
C ALA A 181 -3.18 -10.10 8.78
N GLY A 182 -3.86 -10.33 7.66
CA GLY A 182 -4.87 -11.37 7.54
C GLY A 182 -4.25 -12.75 7.50
N ALA A 183 -3.17 -12.92 6.76
CA ALA A 183 -2.41 -14.15 6.67
C ALA A 183 -0.91 -13.88 6.66
N ASN A 184 -0.16 -14.81 7.20
CA ASN A 184 1.30 -14.79 7.15
C ASN A 184 1.80 -16.15 6.65
N SER A 185 2.32 -16.17 5.43
CA SER A 185 2.86 -17.37 4.77
C SER A 185 4.38 -17.38 4.87
N TYR A 186 4.89 -17.65 6.07
CA TYR A 186 6.32 -17.70 6.39
C TYR A 186 7.07 -16.38 6.21
N GLY A 187 6.38 -15.25 6.34
CA GLY A 187 6.99 -13.95 6.48
C GLY A 187 7.35 -13.63 7.93
N ASN A 188 7.91 -12.46 8.15
CA ASN A 188 8.29 -11.97 9.48
C ASN A 188 7.44 -10.74 9.83
N ILE A 189 6.74 -10.83 10.94
CA ILE A 189 5.99 -9.69 11.51
C ILE A 189 6.57 -9.44 12.89
N ARG A 190 7.16 -8.25 13.09
CA ARG A 190 7.87 -7.93 14.32
C ARG A 190 7.57 -6.52 14.80
N TYR A 191 7.47 -6.37 16.12
CA TYR A 191 7.31 -5.07 16.80
C TYR A 191 6.11 -4.27 16.29
N CYS A 192 5.08 -4.95 15.83
CA CYS A 192 3.86 -4.33 15.33
C CYS A 192 2.83 -4.22 16.46
N ARG A 193 1.98 -3.21 16.36
CA ARG A 193 0.97 -2.90 17.35
C ARG A 193 -0.40 -2.72 16.70
N ASN A 194 -1.39 -3.38 17.28
CA ASN A 194 -2.79 -3.19 16.94
C ASN A 194 -3.56 -2.73 18.17
N THR A 195 -4.27 -1.62 18.05
CA THR A 195 -5.04 -1.07 19.18
C THR A 195 -6.45 -0.65 18.77
#